data_fd8d6c4968d0d84df932879a8f977c89
#
_entry.id   fd8d6c4968d0d84df932879a8f977c89
#
_cell.length_a   1.000
_cell.length_b   1.000
_cell.length_c   1.000
_cell.angle_alpha   90.00
_cell.angle_beta   90.00
_cell.angle_gamma   90.00
#
_symmetry.space_group_name_H-M   'P 1'
#
loop_
_entity.id
_entity.type
_entity.pdbx_description
1 polymer ?
#
loop_
_entity_poly.entity_id
_entity_poly.type
_entity_poly.pdbx_seq_one_letter_code
_entity_poly.pdbx_strand_id
1 'polypeptide(L)'
;MGLEMKEQPLLYKISMIGSNHDNRLKIAKIIASQLRAHGMNYCFKRLDKSLKENDIVIHKPLSTDSVQKVMMQSDCILDTDRESQSGTTPRLIWALAMGKKVITTNQNIKQMPFYDAELIHIIDRNNPVVDMDFIESQPDFSRCQKLIQTLRIDAWVKNFCV
;
A
#
# COMPACT_ATOMS: atom_id res chain seq x y z
N MET A 1 7.67 -10.48 21.39
CA MET A 1 6.38 -9.87 21.67
C MET A 1 5.59 -9.81 20.36
N GLY A 2 4.66 -10.73 20.14
CA GLY A 2 3.74 -10.66 19.03
C GLY A 2 2.77 -9.51 19.30
N LEU A 3 2.76 -8.51 18.42
CA LEU A 3 1.66 -7.57 18.38
C LEU A 3 0.41 -8.38 18.00
N GLU A 4 -0.44 -8.68 18.98
CA GLU A 4 -1.82 -9.08 18.70
C GLU A 4 -2.48 -7.91 17.99
N MET A 5 -2.46 -7.95 16.67
CA MET A 5 -3.20 -6.99 15.87
C MET A 5 -4.68 -7.33 16.04
N LYS A 6 -5.36 -6.58 16.91
CA LYS A 6 -6.83 -6.66 17.00
C LYS A 6 -7.39 -6.37 15.62
N GLU A 7 -8.21 -7.28 15.13
CA GLU A 7 -8.93 -7.08 13.87
C GLU A 7 -9.68 -5.73 13.94
N GLN A 8 -9.37 -4.86 12.98
CA GLN A 8 -10.06 -3.59 12.82
C GLN A 8 -11.12 -3.75 11.73
N PRO A 9 -12.29 -3.13 11.89
CA PRO A 9 -13.29 -3.17 10.82
C PRO A 9 -12.74 -2.53 9.56
N LEU A 10 -12.98 -3.15 8.39
CA LEU A 10 -12.61 -2.58 7.10
C LEU A 10 -13.52 -1.39 6.78
N LEU A 11 -12.94 -0.21 6.68
CA LEU A 11 -13.64 1.04 6.36
C LEU A 11 -13.38 1.51 4.93
N TYR A 12 -12.23 1.13 4.37
CA TYR A 12 -11.77 1.58 3.06
C TYR A 12 -11.43 0.40 2.16
N LYS A 13 -11.80 0.48 0.89
CA LYS A 13 -11.34 -0.46 -0.12
C LYS A 13 -9.87 -0.24 -0.45
N ILE A 14 -9.46 1.01 -0.57
CA ILE A 14 -8.05 1.37 -0.82
C ILE A 14 -7.65 2.54 0.07
N SER A 15 -6.43 2.51 0.60
CA SER A 15 -5.79 3.68 1.20
C SER A 15 -4.44 4.01 0.58
N MET A 16 -4.07 5.28 0.63
CA MET A 16 -2.80 5.82 0.16
C MET A 16 -2.39 6.99 1.02
N ILE A 17 -1.31 6.86 1.78
CA ILE A 17 -0.80 7.90 2.67
C ILE A 17 0.67 8.17 2.38
N GLY A 18 1.07 9.43 2.33
CA GLY A 18 2.48 9.81 2.19
C GLY A 18 2.65 11.19 1.57
N SER A 19 3.91 11.58 1.36
CA SER A 19 4.25 12.86 0.73
C SER A 19 3.93 12.87 -0.76
N ASN A 20 3.53 14.05 -1.26
CA ASN A 20 3.31 14.26 -2.68
C ASN A 20 4.64 14.54 -3.37
N HIS A 21 5.12 13.58 -4.16
CA HIS A 21 6.28 13.70 -5.04
C HIS A 21 5.91 13.10 -6.40
N ASP A 22 6.54 13.59 -7.44
CA ASP A 22 6.27 13.15 -8.82
C ASP A 22 4.76 13.28 -9.17
N ASN A 23 4.18 12.35 -9.88
CA ASN A 23 2.79 12.36 -10.30
C ASN A 23 1.81 11.69 -9.32
N ARG A 24 2.19 11.49 -8.06
CA ARG A 24 1.41 10.70 -7.10
C ARG A 24 0.02 11.25 -6.83
N LEU A 25 -0.11 12.58 -6.74
CA LEU A 25 -1.43 13.20 -6.55
C LEU A 25 -2.34 12.99 -7.77
N LYS A 26 -1.78 13.07 -8.98
CA LYS A 26 -2.52 12.78 -10.20
C LYS A 26 -3.04 11.35 -10.22
N ILE A 27 -2.18 10.38 -9.88
CA ILE A 27 -2.56 8.96 -9.77
C ILE A 27 -3.67 8.79 -8.72
N ALA A 28 -3.52 9.38 -7.53
CA ALA A 28 -4.52 9.31 -6.47
C ALA A 28 -5.88 9.85 -6.93
N LYS A 29 -5.92 10.99 -7.62
CA LYS A 29 -7.16 11.58 -8.13
C LYS A 29 -7.85 10.71 -9.19
N ILE A 30 -7.08 10.12 -10.11
CA ILE A 30 -7.62 9.24 -11.14
C ILE A 30 -8.23 7.98 -10.51
N ILE A 31 -7.51 7.34 -9.59
CA ILE A 31 -8.00 6.15 -8.90
C ILE A 31 -9.21 6.49 -8.00
N ALA A 32 -9.16 7.62 -7.28
CA ALA A 32 -10.30 8.08 -6.48
C ALA A 32 -11.58 8.26 -7.33
N SER A 33 -11.44 8.76 -8.57
CA SER A 33 -12.56 8.90 -9.49
C SER A 33 -13.14 7.53 -9.88
N GLN A 34 -12.28 6.55 -10.17
CA GLN A 34 -12.71 5.18 -10.49
C GLN A 34 -13.44 4.53 -9.32
N LEU A 35 -12.91 4.67 -8.09
CA LEU A 35 -13.52 4.12 -6.87
C LEU A 35 -14.88 4.76 -6.59
N ARG A 36 -15.01 6.08 -6.73
CA ARG A 36 -16.29 6.77 -6.57
C ARG A 36 -17.33 6.30 -7.58
N ALA A 37 -16.94 6.08 -8.83
CA ALA A 37 -17.83 5.56 -9.87
C ALA A 37 -18.40 4.17 -9.52
N HIS A 38 -17.68 3.39 -8.70
CA HIS A 38 -18.10 2.07 -8.20
C HIS A 38 -18.66 2.09 -6.76
N GLY A 39 -18.88 3.27 -6.19
CA GLY A 39 -19.40 3.40 -4.82
C GLY A 39 -18.47 2.89 -3.73
N MET A 40 -17.17 2.83 -4.00
CA MET A 40 -16.17 2.29 -3.08
C MET A 40 -15.54 3.39 -2.22
N ASN A 41 -15.46 3.15 -0.91
CA ASN A 41 -14.78 4.05 0.03
C ASN A 41 -13.26 3.94 -0.08
N TYR A 42 -12.58 5.08 0.04
CA TYR A 42 -11.11 5.14 0.05
C TYR A 42 -10.61 6.19 1.05
N CYS A 43 -9.34 6.08 1.44
CA CYS A 43 -8.65 7.07 2.25
C CYS A 43 -7.31 7.46 1.61
N PHE A 44 -7.29 8.54 0.83
CA PHE A 44 -6.07 9.06 0.23
C PHE A 44 -5.64 10.33 0.95
N LYS A 45 -4.40 10.36 1.44
CA LYS A 45 -3.80 11.52 2.14
C LYS A 45 -2.41 11.78 1.61
N ARG A 46 -2.26 12.91 0.92
CA ARG A 46 -0.99 13.36 0.32
C ARG A 46 -0.52 14.63 1.00
N LEU A 47 0.62 14.55 1.67
CA LEU A 47 1.23 15.72 2.31
C LEU A 47 1.86 16.64 1.26
N ASP A 48 1.29 17.82 1.10
CA ASP A 48 1.81 18.86 0.22
C ASP A 48 1.35 20.24 0.69
N LYS A 49 2.28 21.03 1.24
CA LYS A 49 1.99 22.38 1.76
C LYS A 49 1.89 23.44 0.66
N SER A 50 2.30 23.11 -0.56
CA SER A 50 2.26 24.05 -1.71
C SER A 50 0.90 24.09 -2.39
N LEU A 51 0.06 23.10 -2.16
CA LEU A 51 -1.27 22.98 -2.74
C LEU A 51 -2.36 23.32 -1.72
N LYS A 52 -3.54 23.72 -2.22
CA LYS A 52 -4.70 23.93 -1.38
C LYS A 52 -5.14 22.64 -0.68
N GLU A 53 -5.36 22.73 0.63
CA GLU A 53 -5.86 21.60 1.43
C GLU A 53 -7.26 21.18 0.99
N ASN A 54 -7.49 19.86 0.94
CA ASN A 54 -8.77 19.24 0.58
C ASN A 54 -8.86 17.83 1.20
N ASP A 55 -9.78 17.01 0.73
CA ASP A 55 -9.95 15.62 1.20
C ASP A 55 -8.74 14.71 0.94
N ILE A 56 -7.94 14.99 -0.08
CA ILE A 56 -6.73 14.24 -0.43
C ILE A 56 -5.45 14.98 0.00
N VAL A 57 -5.38 16.29 -0.21
CA VAL A 57 -4.18 17.10 0.13
C VAL A 57 -4.25 17.55 1.58
N ILE A 58 -3.24 17.20 2.37
CA ILE A 58 -3.10 17.59 3.78
C ILE A 58 -1.82 18.40 3.99
N HIS A 59 -1.85 19.33 4.95
CA HIS A 59 -0.72 20.19 5.29
C HIS A 59 0.08 19.71 6.52
N LYS A 60 -0.50 18.79 7.31
CA LYS A 60 0.16 18.20 8.48
C LYS A 60 0.36 16.71 8.26
N PRO A 61 1.54 16.17 8.58
CA PRO A 61 1.77 14.73 8.50
C PRO A 61 0.87 14.00 9.50
N LEU A 62 0.41 12.82 9.12
CA LEU A 62 -0.26 11.91 10.04
C LEU A 62 0.78 11.25 10.95
N SER A 63 0.41 10.98 12.21
CA SER A 63 1.22 10.19 13.11
C SER A 63 1.38 8.74 12.60
N THR A 64 2.43 8.07 13.03
CA THR A 64 2.66 6.65 12.68
C THR A 64 1.47 5.78 13.07
N ASP A 65 0.89 6.01 14.26
CA ASP A 65 -0.30 5.28 14.72
C ASP A 65 -1.52 5.52 13.84
N SER A 66 -1.73 6.76 13.38
CA SER A 66 -2.82 7.09 12.45
C SER A 66 -2.63 6.41 11.10
N VAL A 67 -1.40 6.39 10.57
CA VAL A 67 -1.07 5.69 9.32
C VAL A 67 -1.32 4.20 9.46
N GLN A 68 -0.84 3.59 10.54
CA GLN A 68 -1.04 2.16 10.81
C GLN A 68 -2.52 1.82 10.93
N LYS A 69 -3.29 2.62 11.66
CA LYS A 69 -4.73 2.44 11.82
C LYS A 69 -5.45 2.46 10.47
N VAL A 70 -5.18 3.43 9.61
CA VAL A 70 -5.79 3.52 8.27
C VAL A 70 -5.41 2.32 7.44
N MET A 71 -4.14 1.87 7.46
CA MET A 71 -3.72 0.68 6.74
C MET A 71 -4.46 -0.58 7.24
N MET A 72 -4.62 -0.75 8.55
CA MET A 72 -5.36 -1.88 9.12
C MET A 72 -6.84 -1.86 8.73
N GLN A 73 -7.45 -0.69 8.61
CA GLN A 73 -8.84 -0.48 8.21
C GLN A 73 -9.07 -0.52 6.69
N SER A 74 -8.04 -0.84 5.91
CA SER A 74 -8.08 -0.89 4.45
C SER A 74 -7.95 -2.32 3.94
N ASP A 75 -8.62 -2.62 2.83
CA ASP A 75 -8.53 -3.91 2.13
C ASP A 75 -7.27 -3.95 1.24
N CYS A 76 -7.02 -2.86 0.51
CA CYS A 76 -5.85 -2.68 -0.35
C CYS A 76 -5.05 -1.44 0.04
N ILE A 77 -3.74 -1.48 -0.19
CA ILE A 77 -2.84 -0.33 -0.06
C ILE A 77 -2.34 0.08 -1.44
N LEU A 78 -2.53 1.34 -1.80
CA LEU A 78 -1.95 1.91 -3.01
C LEU A 78 -0.54 2.44 -2.69
N ASP A 79 0.47 1.80 -3.27
CA ASP A 79 1.87 2.16 -3.12
C ASP A 79 2.43 2.67 -4.45
N THR A 80 2.70 3.97 -4.52
CA THR A 80 3.34 4.59 -5.68
C THR A 80 4.82 4.82 -5.36
N ASP A 81 5.69 4.17 -6.10
CA ASP A 81 7.14 4.39 -6.05
C ASP A 81 7.55 5.72 -6.68
N ARG A 82 8.79 6.14 -6.47
CA ARG A 82 9.41 7.22 -7.27
C ARG A 82 9.83 6.67 -8.62
N GLU A 83 9.76 7.49 -9.67
CA GLU A 83 10.19 7.07 -11.02
C GLU A 83 11.65 6.58 -11.08
N SER A 84 12.51 7.13 -10.22
CA SER A 84 13.92 6.75 -10.12
C SER A 84 14.20 5.60 -9.14
N GLN A 85 13.18 5.06 -8.46
CA GLN A 85 13.35 4.03 -7.44
C GLN A 85 13.19 2.65 -8.05
N SER A 86 14.23 1.82 -7.91
CA SER A 86 14.21 0.42 -8.36
C SER A 86 13.85 -0.58 -7.27
N GLY A 87 13.92 -0.15 -5.99
CA GLY A 87 13.68 -1.02 -4.83
C GLY A 87 12.24 -1.04 -4.36
N THR A 88 11.96 -1.95 -3.44
CA THR A 88 10.65 -2.10 -2.78
C THR A 88 10.49 -1.06 -1.67
N THR A 89 9.32 -0.43 -1.57
CA THR A 89 9.04 0.47 -0.46
C THR A 89 8.75 -0.30 0.84
N PRO A 90 9.13 0.22 2.01
CA PRO A 90 8.75 -0.40 3.28
C PRO A 90 7.23 -0.56 3.44
N ARG A 91 6.45 0.38 2.91
CA ARG A 91 4.99 0.36 2.98
C ARG A 91 4.40 -0.87 2.29
N LEU A 92 4.95 -1.27 1.14
CA LEU A 92 4.53 -2.47 0.42
C LEU A 92 4.74 -3.72 1.29
N ILE A 93 5.92 -3.84 1.89
CA ILE A 93 6.24 -4.96 2.79
C ILE A 93 5.31 -4.98 4.01
N TRP A 94 5.06 -3.83 4.63
CA TRP A 94 4.15 -3.74 5.78
C TRP A 94 2.72 -4.12 5.40
N ALA A 95 2.24 -3.69 4.23
CA ALA A 95 0.91 -4.05 3.75
C ALA A 95 0.74 -5.57 3.62
N LEU A 96 1.67 -6.23 2.95
CA LEU A 96 1.65 -7.69 2.77
C LEU A 96 1.77 -8.43 4.11
N ALA A 97 2.62 -7.95 5.03
CA ALA A 97 2.75 -8.50 6.37
C ALA A 97 1.46 -8.39 7.20
N MET A 98 0.68 -7.33 6.98
CA MET A 98 -0.64 -7.11 7.59
C MET A 98 -1.77 -7.88 6.89
N GLY A 99 -1.49 -8.68 5.86
CA GLY A 99 -2.52 -9.37 5.07
C GLY A 99 -3.34 -8.40 4.22
N LYS A 100 -2.73 -7.34 3.69
CA LYS A 100 -3.36 -6.37 2.80
C LYS A 100 -2.86 -6.52 1.38
N LYS A 101 -3.77 -6.52 0.41
CA LYS A 101 -3.41 -6.48 -1.01
C LYS A 101 -2.71 -5.16 -1.34
N VAL A 102 -1.87 -5.17 -2.36
CA VAL A 102 -1.12 -3.99 -2.78
C VAL A 102 -1.40 -3.69 -4.25
N ILE A 103 -1.67 -2.43 -4.55
CA ILE A 103 -1.69 -1.89 -5.90
C ILE A 103 -0.46 -0.99 -6.02
N THR A 104 0.40 -1.24 -7.00
CA THR A 104 1.67 -0.51 -7.11
C THR A 104 1.97 -0.08 -8.55
N THR A 105 2.72 1.01 -8.67
CA THR A 105 3.30 1.45 -9.95
C THR A 105 4.69 0.86 -10.20
N ASN A 106 5.26 0.12 -9.25
CA ASN A 106 6.59 -0.45 -9.34
C ASN A 106 6.59 -1.72 -10.22
N GLN A 107 7.09 -1.59 -11.45
CA GLN A 107 7.18 -2.71 -12.38
C GLN A 107 8.21 -3.78 -11.97
N ASN A 108 9.22 -3.40 -11.18
CA ASN A 108 10.30 -4.30 -10.77
C ASN A 108 9.86 -5.29 -9.67
N ILE A 109 8.70 -5.07 -9.07
CA ILE A 109 8.20 -5.94 -8.00
C ILE A 109 8.01 -7.39 -8.46
N LYS A 110 7.81 -7.64 -9.75
CA LYS A 110 7.70 -8.98 -10.34
C LYS A 110 8.94 -9.85 -10.10
N GLN A 111 10.09 -9.22 -9.86
CA GLN A 111 11.37 -9.92 -9.63
C GLN A 111 11.56 -10.34 -8.16
N MET A 112 10.68 -9.89 -7.26
CA MET A 112 10.81 -10.20 -5.84
C MET A 112 10.30 -11.61 -5.53
N PRO A 113 10.98 -12.36 -4.63
CA PRO A 113 10.58 -13.74 -4.29
C PRO A 113 9.17 -13.87 -3.73
N PHE A 114 8.66 -12.81 -3.10
CA PHE A 114 7.32 -12.75 -2.52
C PHE A 114 6.24 -12.24 -3.48
N TYR A 115 6.60 -11.97 -4.76
CA TYR A 115 5.60 -11.51 -5.73
C TYR A 115 4.55 -12.58 -5.97
N ASP A 116 3.31 -12.15 -5.93
CA ASP A 116 2.13 -12.95 -6.23
C ASP A 116 1.08 -12.04 -6.87
N ALA A 117 0.61 -12.39 -8.05
CA ALA A 117 -0.33 -11.57 -8.81
C ALA A 117 -1.72 -11.49 -8.15
N GLU A 118 -2.06 -12.43 -7.25
CA GLU A 118 -3.29 -12.36 -6.46
C GLU A 118 -3.19 -11.36 -5.30
N LEU A 119 -1.97 -11.03 -4.86
CA LEU A 119 -1.69 -10.12 -3.74
C LEU A 119 -1.21 -8.74 -4.19
N ILE A 120 -0.56 -8.66 -5.35
CA ILE A 120 0.09 -7.45 -5.84
C ILE A 120 -0.36 -7.17 -7.27
N HIS A 121 -1.15 -6.11 -7.44
CA HIS A 121 -1.60 -5.63 -8.74
C HIS A 121 -0.73 -4.46 -9.21
N ILE A 122 -0.12 -4.60 -10.39
CA ILE A 122 0.75 -3.58 -10.96
C ILE A 122 -0.05 -2.76 -11.96
N ILE A 123 -0.05 -1.45 -11.76
CA ILE A 123 -0.72 -0.48 -12.65
C ILE A 123 0.28 0.38 -13.41
N ASP A 124 -0.12 0.84 -14.59
CA ASP A 124 0.64 1.82 -15.35
C ASP A 124 0.56 3.20 -14.68
N ARG A 125 1.70 3.79 -14.39
CA ARG A 125 1.81 5.13 -13.80
C ARG A 125 1.17 6.21 -14.67
N ASN A 126 1.27 6.09 -15.99
CA ASN A 126 0.76 7.09 -16.93
C ASN A 126 -0.73 6.90 -17.25
N ASN A 127 -1.22 5.67 -17.12
CA ASN A 127 -2.62 5.33 -17.30
C ASN A 127 -3.09 4.40 -16.16
N PRO A 128 -3.24 4.92 -14.94
CA PRO A 128 -3.58 4.10 -13.78
C PRO A 128 -5.03 3.63 -13.85
N VAL A 129 -5.20 2.34 -14.11
CA VAL A 129 -6.50 1.66 -14.08
C VAL A 129 -6.48 0.61 -12.98
N VAL A 130 -7.49 0.64 -12.13
CA VAL A 130 -7.64 -0.32 -11.03
C VAL A 130 -8.56 -1.45 -11.46
N ASP A 131 -8.11 -2.67 -11.24
CA ASP A 131 -8.91 -3.87 -11.44
C ASP A 131 -9.87 -4.07 -10.25
N MET A 132 -11.16 -3.96 -10.50
CA MET A 132 -12.20 -4.09 -9.46
C MET A 132 -12.31 -5.53 -8.95
N ASP A 133 -12.11 -6.54 -9.80
CA ASP A 133 -12.10 -7.94 -9.39
C ASP A 133 -10.93 -8.23 -8.45
N PHE A 134 -9.77 -7.64 -8.70
CA PHE A 134 -8.64 -7.70 -7.76
C PHE A 134 -8.99 -7.08 -6.40
N ILE A 135 -9.65 -5.91 -6.38
CA ILE A 135 -10.04 -5.25 -5.12
C ILE A 135 -11.01 -6.14 -4.33
N GLU A 136 -11.97 -6.79 -4.96
CA GLU A 136 -12.97 -7.62 -4.30
C GLU A 136 -12.47 -9.02 -3.95
N SER A 137 -11.35 -9.47 -4.52
CA SER A 137 -10.78 -10.80 -4.27
C SER A 137 -10.37 -11.00 -2.81
N GLN A 138 -10.39 -12.26 -2.35
CA GLN A 138 -9.98 -12.69 -1.00
C GLN A 138 -8.86 -13.74 -1.12
N PRO A 139 -7.61 -13.32 -1.45
CA PRO A 139 -6.51 -14.25 -1.66
C PRO A 139 -5.95 -14.80 -0.34
N ASP A 140 -5.19 -15.90 -0.45
CA ASP A 140 -4.43 -16.47 0.66
C ASP A 140 -3.06 -15.78 0.80
N PHE A 141 -2.80 -15.20 1.96
CA PHE A 141 -1.55 -14.51 2.29
C PHE A 141 -0.48 -15.41 2.93
N SER A 142 -0.78 -16.65 3.26
CA SER A 142 0.07 -17.49 4.11
C SER A 142 1.48 -17.70 3.54
N ARG A 143 1.61 -17.94 2.24
CA ARG A 143 2.91 -18.09 1.56
C ARG A 143 3.72 -16.80 1.59
N CYS A 144 3.09 -15.69 1.25
CA CYS A 144 3.73 -14.37 1.22
C CYS A 144 4.19 -13.95 2.62
N GLN A 145 3.35 -14.14 3.63
CA GLN A 145 3.68 -13.81 5.02
C GLN A 145 4.87 -14.62 5.54
N LYS A 146 4.97 -15.91 5.21
CA LYS A 146 6.15 -16.73 5.54
C LYS A 146 7.44 -16.16 4.92
N LEU A 147 7.40 -15.79 3.65
CA LEU A 147 8.54 -15.19 2.96
C LEU A 147 8.93 -13.83 3.56
N ILE A 148 7.95 -12.98 3.87
CA ILE A 148 8.18 -11.66 4.47
C ILE A 148 8.79 -11.78 5.87
N GLN A 149 8.41 -12.78 6.65
CA GLN A 149 9.03 -13.02 7.96
C GLN A 149 10.55 -13.24 7.86
N THR A 150 11.03 -13.80 6.75
CA THR A 150 12.48 -13.96 6.52
C THR A 150 13.21 -12.64 6.26
N LEU A 151 12.47 -11.60 5.85
CA LEU A 151 13.01 -10.26 5.59
C LEU A 151 13.04 -9.38 6.85
N ARG A 152 12.53 -9.85 7.99
CA ARG A 152 12.60 -9.12 9.25
C ARG A 152 14.05 -9.03 9.73
N ILE A 153 14.38 -7.89 10.33
CA ILE A 153 15.75 -7.62 10.82
C ILE A 153 16.21 -8.66 11.86
N ASP A 154 15.31 -9.11 12.73
CA ASP A 154 15.60 -10.13 13.73
C ASP A 154 15.86 -11.52 13.12
N ALA A 155 15.15 -11.87 12.06
CA ALA A 155 15.40 -13.09 11.31
C ALA A 155 16.73 -12.99 10.53
N TRP A 156 17.02 -11.82 9.94
CA TRP A 156 18.26 -11.56 9.23
C TRP A 156 19.49 -11.65 10.17
N VAL A 157 19.43 -11.02 11.35
CA VAL A 157 20.49 -11.08 12.36
C VAL A 157 20.77 -12.52 12.81
N LYS A 158 19.75 -13.35 13.00
CA LYS A 158 19.93 -14.77 13.36
C LYS A 158 20.76 -15.56 12.34
N ASN A 159 20.68 -15.21 11.05
CA ASN A 159 21.45 -15.88 10.00
C ASN A 159 22.93 -15.46 9.98
N PHE A 160 23.30 -14.37 10.65
CA PHE A 160 24.68 -13.87 10.74
C PHE A 160 25.36 -14.19 12.09
N CYS A 161 24.60 -14.65 13.08
CA CYS A 161 25.11 -14.99 14.41
C CYS A 161 25.36 -16.50 14.59
N VAL A 162 25.65 -17.20 13.51
CA VAL A 162 26.03 -18.64 13.55
C VAL A 162 27.54 -18.77 13.43
#